data_257b5ebf8d0861296119fe2c89f7bba3
#
_entry.id   257b5ebf8d0861296119fe2c89f7bba3
#
_cell.length_a   1.000
_cell.length_b   1.000
_cell.length_c   1.000
_cell.angle_alpha   90.00
_cell.angle_beta   90.00
_cell.angle_gamma   90.00
#
_symmetry.space_group_name_H-M   'P 1'
#
loop_
_entity.id
_entity.type
_entity.pdbx_description
1 polymer ?
#
loop_
_entity_poly.entity_id
_entity_poly.type
_entity_poly.pdbx_seq_one_letter_code
_entity_poly.pdbx_strand_id
1 'polypeptide(L)'
;QGDLRDVDFVSRVIQYKGEQGNFYNHIPYRLVRPFDEIYQFAADMGGAGFVFTGENDADIMHNSVTINLNVLEEVRKLNETFDGVNREWTEANRPGLDQPTKIFYSGSACMYPEYAQEETNNPGLRENDAYPAAPDSEYGWEKLFSERLYLAYNRNHGIPVRIARYHNIFGPEGTWDGGREKAPAAICRKVALLPVEGGSI
;
A
#
# COMPACT_ATOMS: atom_id res chain seq x y z
N GLN A 1 -6.36 -4.85 -16.22
CA GLN A 1 -6.91 -4.27 -15.00
C GLN A 1 -7.63 -5.36 -14.23
N GLY A 2 -7.43 -5.47 -12.92
CA GLY A 2 -8.03 -6.51 -12.07
C GLY A 2 -8.12 -6.07 -10.62
N ASP A 3 -8.71 -6.93 -9.80
CA ASP A 3 -8.98 -6.67 -8.38
C ASP A 3 -7.95 -7.38 -7.51
N LEU A 4 -7.23 -6.65 -6.67
CA LEU A 4 -6.23 -7.21 -5.76
C LEU A 4 -6.85 -7.97 -4.56
N ARG A 5 -8.17 -7.92 -4.39
CA ARG A 5 -8.90 -8.79 -3.45
C ARG A 5 -9.05 -10.21 -3.99
N ASP A 6 -8.97 -10.38 -5.30
CA ASP A 6 -8.94 -11.69 -5.96
C ASP A 6 -7.53 -12.29 -5.88
N VAL A 7 -7.37 -13.31 -5.04
CA VAL A 7 -6.08 -13.98 -4.83
C VAL A 7 -5.54 -14.62 -6.10
N ASP A 8 -6.40 -15.13 -6.98
CA ASP A 8 -5.96 -15.73 -8.24
C ASP A 8 -5.44 -14.66 -9.20
N PHE A 9 -6.05 -13.47 -9.20
CA PHE A 9 -5.52 -12.34 -9.96
C PHE A 9 -4.16 -11.90 -9.42
N VAL A 10 -4.03 -11.71 -8.11
CA VAL A 10 -2.75 -11.32 -7.49
C VAL A 10 -1.67 -12.35 -7.77
N SER A 11 -2.00 -13.64 -7.62
CA SER A 11 -1.07 -14.74 -7.92
C SER A 11 -0.61 -14.71 -9.39
N ARG A 12 -1.52 -14.51 -10.33
CA ARG A 12 -1.14 -14.39 -11.77
C ARG A 12 -0.21 -13.22 -12.03
N VAL A 13 -0.43 -12.08 -11.37
CA VAL A 13 0.39 -10.87 -11.55
C VAL A 13 1.76 -11.04 -10.90
N ILE A 14 1.80 -11.41 -9.62
CA ILE A 14 3.06 -11.47 -8.85
C ILE A 14 3.92 -12.65 -9.27
N GLN A 15 3.32 -13.82 -9.52
CA GLN A 15 4.05 -15.00 -9.98
C GLN A 15 4.34 -14.98 -11.49
N TYR A 16 3.89 -13.93 -12.18
CA TYR A 16 3.99 -13.82 -13.64
C TYR A 16 3.57 -15.11 -14.37
N LYS A 17 2.43 -15.65 -14.00
CA LYS A 17 1.80 -16.78 -14.69
C LYS A 17 1.14 -16.25 -15.98
N GLY A 18 1.90 -15.57 -16.84
CA GLY A 18 1.43 -15.07 -18.13
C GLY A 18 1.10 -16.22 -19.07
N GLU A 19 0.09 -16.01 -19.89
CA GLU A 19 -0.16 -16.85 -21.04
C GLU A 19 1.12 -16.92 -21.88
N GLN A 20 1.51 -18.12 -22.28
CA GLN A 20 2.69 -18.48 -23.04
C GLN A 20 3.17 -17.41 -24.03
N GLY A 21 3.93 -16.46 -23.60
CA GLY A 21 4.46 -15.37 -24.40
C GLY A 21 5.98 -15.27 -24.28
N ASN A 22 6.65 -16.02 -25.04
CA ASN A 22 7.89 -15.91 -25.82
C ASN A 22 8.95 -14.84 -25.53
N PHE A 23 9.08 -14.26 -24.34
CA PHE A 23 10.17 -13.31 -24.10
C PHE A 23 11.47 -13.93 -23.56
N TYR A 24 11.45 -15.16 -23.05
CA TYR A 24 12.65 -15.81 -22.47
C TYR A 24 12.78 -17.26 -22.91
N ASN A 25 12.78 -17.54 -24.20
CA ASN A 25 12.87 -18.89 -24.77
C ASN A 25 14.12 -19.70 -24.41
N HIS A 26 15.07 -19.10 -23.65
CA HIS A 26 16.35 -19.75 -23.31
C HIS A 26 16.63 -19.81 -21.81
N ILE A 27 15.79 -19.19 -20.97
CA ILE A 27 15.91 -19.26 -19.52
C ILE A 27 14.62 -19.92 -19.01
N PRO A 28 14.70 -21.01 -18.22
CA PRO A 28 13.51 -21.54 -17.58
C PRO A 28 12.81 -20.39 -16.83
N TYR A 29 11.56 -20.08 -17.18
CA TYR A 29 10.78 -18.98 -16.59
C TYR A 29 10.69 -19.03 -15.07
N ARG A 30 11.02 -20.15 -14.43
CA ARG A 30 11.24 -20.31 -12.99
C ARG A 30 12.43 -19.52 -12.45
N LEU A 31 13.28 -18.98 -13.30
CA LEU A 31 14.56 -18.36 -12.92
C LEU A 31 14.59 -16.84 -13.13
N VAL A 32 13.49 -16.26 -13.62
CA VAL A 32 13.39 -14.80 -13.77
C VAL A 32 12.40 -14.27 -12.75
N ARG A 33 12.92 -13.46 -11.84
CA ARG A 33 12.06 -12.73 -10.90
C ARG A 33 11.27 -11.69 -11.67
N PRO A 34 9.93 -11.69 -11.60
CA PRO A 34 9.11 -10.77 -12.41
C PRO A 34 9.22 -9.32 -11.97
N PHE A 35 9.52 -9.08 -10.68
CA PHE A 35 9.60 -7.73 -10.11
C PHE A 35 10.69 -7.65 -9.05
N ASP A 36 11.54 -6.61 -9.14
CA ASP A 36 12.51 -6.27 -8.10
C ASP A 36 11.84 -5.53 -6.94
N GLU A 37 10.86 -4.70 -7.27
CA GLU A 37 10.16 -3.83 -6.33
C GLU A 37 8.66 -3.78 -6.62
N ILE A 38 7.86 -3.77 -5.57
CA ILE A 38 6.40 -3.59 -5.62
C ILE A 38 6.05 -2.36 -4.80
N TYR A 39 5.36 -1.42 -5.42
CA TYR A 39 4.83 -0.22 -4.77
C TYR A 39 3.35 -0.42 -4.47
N GLN A 40 3.04 -0.76 -3.22
CA GLN A 40 1.68 -1.05 -2.79
C GLN A 40 0.97 0.23 -2.34
N PHE A 41 0.20 0.80 -3.25
CA PHE A 41 -0.65 1.98 -3.02
C PHE A 41 -2.14 1.65 -2.98
N ALA A 42 -2.52 0.43 -3.37
CA ALA A 42 -3.91 0.05 -3.44
C ALA A 42 -4.52 -0.07 -2.02
N ALA A 43 -5.63 0.59 -1.81
CA ALA A 43 -6.42 0.54 -0.60
C ALA A 43 -7.86 0.98 -0.91
N ASP A 44 -8.80 0.59 -0.08
CA ASP A 44 -10.12 1.19 -0.09
C ASP A 44 -10.06 2.46 0.77
N MET A 45 -10.07 3.62 0.11
CA MET A 45 -9.86 4.91 0.76
C MET A 45 -10.54 6.06 0.03
N GLY A 46 -10.66 7.18 0.73
CA GLY A 46 -11.21 8.41 0.15
C GLY A 46 -10.81 9.65 0.94
N GLY A 47 -11.54 10.73 0.75
CA GLY A 47 -11.48 11.94 1.58
C GLY A 47 -12.15 11.74 2.94
N ALA A 48 -12.17 12.80 3.77
CA ALA A 48 -12.76 12.78 5.10
C ALA A 48 -14.22 12.31 5.10
N GLY A 49 -15.02 12.73 4.10
CA GLY A 49 -16.41 12.30 3.95
C GLY A 49 -16.60 10.81 3.60
N PHE A 50 -15.52 10.07 3.34
CA PHE A 50 -15.56 8.63 3.11
C PHE A 50 -15.06 7.86 4.33
N VAL A 51 -13.98 8.34 4.96
CA VAL A 51 -13.29 7.60 6.03
C VAL A 51 -13.77 7.88 7.45
N PHE A 52 -14.55 8.97 7.67
CA PHE A 52 -15.01 9.39 9.00
C PHE A 52 -16.53 9.32 9.19
N THR A 53 -17.29 8.81 8.22
CA THR A 53 -18.76 8.70 8.36
C THR A 53 -19.21 7.47 9.14
N GLY A 54 -18.36 6.47 9.26
CA GLY A 54 -18.71 5.15 9.82
C GLY A 54 -19.46 4.22 8.84
N GLU A 55 -19.93 4.75 7.71
CA GLU A 55 -20.73 3.98 6.74
C GLU A 55 -19.91 2.96 5.95
N ASN A 56 -18.59 3.20 5.82
CA ASN A 56 -17.69 2.40 4.98
C ASN A 56 -16.68 1.58 5.81
N ASP A 57 -16.73 1.62 7.12
CA ASP A 57 -15.69 1.09 8.02
C ASP A 57 -15.40 -0.40 7.77
N ALA A 58 -16.45 -1.21 7.67
CA ALA A 58 -16.30 -2.64 7.43
C ALA A 58 -15.66 -2.93 6.07
N ASP A 59 -16.04 -2.20 5.03
CA ASP A 59 -15.50 -2.35 3.68
C ASP A 59 -14.05 -1.87 3.61
N ILE A 60 -13.72 -0.73 4.23
CA ILE A 60 -12.36 -0.20 4.32
C ILE A 60 -11.43 -1.23 4.95
N MET A 61 -11.81 -1.76 6.12
CA MET A 61 -11.00 -2.75 6.82
C MET A 61 -10.88 -4.06 6.04
N HIS A 62 -12.01 -4.62 5.60
CA HIS A 62 -12.02 -5.88 4.86
C HIS A 62 -11.22 -5.80 3.55
N ASN A 63 -11.51 -4.79 2.73
CA ASN A 63 -10.91 -4.68 1.41
C ASN A 63 -9.41 -4.41 1.48
N SER A 64 -8.99 -3.45 2.30
CA SER A 64 -7.58 -3.06 2.42
C SER A 64 -6.73 -4.17 3.04
N VAL A 65 -7.23 -4.84 4.09
CA VAL A 65 -6.53 -5.97 4.70
C VAL A 65 -6.41 -7.13 3.71
N THR A 66 -7.47 -7.45 2.97
CA THR A 66 -7.46 -8.53 1.96
C THR A 66 -6.44 -8.25 0.87
N ILE A 67 -6.38 -7.02 0.34
CA ILE A 67 -5.37 -6.60 -0.64
C ILE A 67 -3.96 -6.83 -0.08
N ASN A 68 -3.68 -6.33 1.13
CA ASN A 68 -2.36 -6.41 1.74
C ASN A 68 -1.93 -7.86 2.02
N LEU A 69 -2.86 -8.69 2.51
CA LEU A 69 -2.60 -10.13 2.75
C LEU A 69 -2.28 -10.87 1.46
N ASN A 70 -3.08 -10.66 0.40
CA ASN A 70 -2.86 -11.31 -0.89
C ASN A 70 -1.49 -10.94 -1.48
N VAL A 71 -1.13 -9.66 -1.46
CA VAL A 71 0.18 -9.19 -1.97
C VAL A 71 1.32 -9.80 -1.16
N LEU A 72 1.27 -9.72 0.17
CA LEU A 72 2.32 -10.23 1.05
C LEU A 72 2.53 -11.74 0.90
N GLU A 73 1.43 -12.49 0.84
CA GLU A 73 1.49 -13.95 0.74
C GLU A 73 2.06 -14.39 -0.61
N GLU A 74 1.68 -13.73 -1.70
CA GLU A 74 2.22 -14.07 -3.01
C GLU A 74 3.69 -13.65 -3.17
N VAL A 75 4.13 -12.53 -2.57
CA VAL A 75 5.55 -12.16 -2.53
C VAL A 75 6.35 -13.12 -1.65
N ARG A 76 5.79 -13.59 -0.53
CA ARG A 76 6.42 -14.62 0.30
C ARG A 76 6.69 -15.89 -0.51
N LYS A 77 5.66 -16.42 -1.18
CA LYS A 77 5.78 -17.62 -2.04
C LYS A 77 6.81 -17.43 -3.15
N LEU A 78 6.80 -16.26 -3.77
CA LEU A 78 7.75 -15.90 -4.81
C LEU A 78 9.19 -15.96 -4.26
N ASN A 79 9.46 -15.27 -3.15
CA ASN A 79 10.79 -15.23 -2.57
C ASN A 79 11.26 -16.61 -2.10
N GLU A 80 10.41 -17.40 -1.46
CA GLU A 80 10.73 -18.79 -1.05
C GLU A 80 11.10 -19.69 -2.25
N THR A 81 10.41 -19.52 -3.38
CA THR A 81 10.74 -20.25 -4.62
C THR A 81 12.14 -19.89 -5.10
N PHE A 82 12.48 -18.60 -5.09
CA PHE A 82 13.81 -18.14 -5.51
C PHE A 82 14.90 -18.52 -4.53
N ASP A 83 14.64 -18.53 -3.23
CA ASP A 83 15.60 -19.00 -2.22
C ASP A 83 15.91 -20.48 -2.37
N GLY A 84 14.92 -21.29 -2.74
CA GLY A 84 15.11 -22.70 -3.08
C GLY A 84 16.05 -22.87 -4.28
N VAL A 85 15.79 -22.14 -5.36
CA VAL A 85 16.63 -22.17 -6.57
C VAL A 85 18.03 -21.63 -6.29
N ASN A 86 18.17 -20.55 -5.51
CA ASN A 86 19.47 -20.00 -5.11
C ASN A 86 20.34 -21.03 -4.37
N ARG A 87 19.76 -21.82 -3.48
CA ARG A 87 20.50 -22.89 -2.76
C ARG A 87 21.01 -23.93 -3.73
N GLU A 88 20.16 -24.45 -4.61
CA GLU A 88 20.56 -25.43 -5.63
C GLU A 88 21.67 -24.90 -6.56
N TRP A 89 21.59 -23.60 -6.91
CA TRP A 89 22.60 -22.97 -7.78
C TRP A 89 23.93 -22.74 -7.08
N THR A 90 23.90 -22.37 -5.81
CA THR A 90 25.12 -22.20 -5.00
C THR A 90 25.83 -23.56 -4.83
N GLU A 91 25.09 -24.62 -4.57
CA GLU A 91 25.62 -25.98 -4.51
C GLU A 91 26.23 -26.44 -5.84
N ALA A 92 25.70 -25.95 -6.97
CA ALA A 92 26.21 -26.20 -8.30
C ALA A 92 27.30 -25.21 -8.77
N ASN A 93 27.83 -24.35 -7.90
CA ASN A 93 28.78 -23.28 -8.22
C ASN A 93 28.30 -22.32 -9.32
N ARG A 94 27.01 -22.04 -9.39
CA ARG A 94 26.43 -21.05 -10.31
C ARG A 94 26.20 -19.72 -9.60
N PRO A 95 26.24 -18.57 -10.32
CA PRO A 95 25.89 -17.28 -9.71
C PRO A 95 24.47 -17.32 -9.21
N GLY A 96 24.25 -16.86 -7.95
CA GLY A 96 22.93 -16.80 -7.35
C GLY A 96 21.99 -15.82 -8.08
N LEU A 97 20.71 -16.02 -7.90
CA LEU A 97 19.68 -15.08 -8.35
C LEU A 97 19.69 -13.85 -7.45
N ASP A 98 19.21 -12.74 -7.99
CA ASP A 98 19.21 -11.43 -7.35
C ASP A 98 18.46 -11.37 -6.02
N GLN A 99 18.55 -10.22 -5.36
CA GLN A 99 17.94 -9.89 -4.06
C GLN A 99 16.43 -10.18 -4.03
N PRO A 100 15.83 -10.48 -2.86
CA PRO A 100 14.40 -10.72 -2.75
C PRO A 100 13.57 -9.53 -3.22
N THR A 101 12.38 -9.79 -3.78
CA THR A 101 11.44 -8.74 -4.15
C THR A 101 11.10 -7.88 -2.94
N LYS A 102 11.29 -6.57 -3.09
CA LYS A 102 11.07 -5.57 -2.04
C LYS A 102 9.66 -5.01 -2.14
N ILE A 103 9.10 -4.61 -1.01
CA ILE A 103 7.79 -3.95 -0.98
C ILE A 103 7.91 -2.55 -0.38
N PHE A 104 7.39 -1.56 -1.09
CA PHE A 104 7.06 -0.26 -0.53
C PHE A 104 5.58 -0.24 -0.17
N TYR A 105 5.25 0.06 1.10
CA TYR A 105 3.88 0.18 1.57
C TYR A 105 3.51 1.63 1.90
N SER A 106 2.36 2.07 1.40
CA SER A 106 1.81 3.38 1.70
C SER A 106 0.97 3.36 2.97
N GLY A 107 1.57 3.75 4.09
CA GLY A 107 0.88 4.07 5.32
C GLY A 107 0.21 5.45 5.27
N SER A 108 -0.37 5.88 6.38
CA SER A 108 -1.10 7.15 6.49
C SER A 108 -0.82 7.85 7.82
N ALA A 109 -0.90 9.16 7.85
CA ALA A 109 -0.89 9.92 9.10
C ALA A 109 -2.11 9.63 9.99
N CYS A 110 -3.22 9.12 9.41
CA CYS A 110 -4.38 8.70 10.18
C CYS A 110 -4.12 7.56 11.16
N MET A 111 -2.95 6.88 11.07
CA MET A 111 -2.58 5.86 12.05
C MET A 111 -2.05 6.42 13.37
N TYR A 112 -1.73 7.72 13.43
CA TYR A 112 -1.33 8.36 14.68
C TYR A 112 -2.53 8.55 15.60
N PRO A 113 -2.31 8.56 16.93
CA PRO A 113 -3.36 8.83 17.89
C PRO A 113 -4.00 10.21 17.68
N GLU A 114 -5.31 10.30 17.86
CA GLU A 114 -6.07 11.55 17.74
C GLU A 114 -5.46 12.66 18.60
N TYR A 115 -5.18 12.37 19.89
CA TYR A 115 -4.58 13.36 20.81
C TYR A 115 -3.24 13.92 20.34
N ALA A 116 -2.49 13.19 19.51
CA ALA A 116 -1.23 13.67 18.96
C ALA A 116 -1.41 14.60 17.75
N GLN A 117 -2.61 14.63 17.17
CA GLN A 117 -2.95 15.43 15.99
C GLN A 117 -3.74 16.71 16.32
N GLU A 118 -4.29 16.84 17.54
CA GLU A 118 -5.11 17.97 17.96
C GLU A 118 -4.30 19.22 18.36
N GLU A 119 -3.06 19.05 18.78
CA GLU A 119 -2.21 20.16 19.21
C GLU A 119 -1.71 21.00 18.03
N THR A 120 -2.21 22.22 17.90
CA THR A 120 -1.82 23.17 16.86
C THR A 120 -0.35 23.57 16.88
N ASN A 121 0.31 23.44 18.02
CA ASN A 121 1.74 23.73 18.21
C ASN A 121 2.62 22.48 18.14
N ASN A 122 2.09 21.36 17.69
CA ASN A 122 2.85 20.12 17.54
C ASN A 122 4.02 20.32 16.57
N PRO A 123 5.28 20.09 17.01
CA PRO A 123 6.45 20.28 16.15
C PRO A 123 6.60 19.26 15.02
N GLY A 124 5.62 18.39 14.86
CA GLY A 124 5.58 17.31 13.89
C GLY A 124 5.57 15.93 14.56
N LEU A 125 4.83 15.02 13.96
CA LEU A 125 4.71 13.64 14.43
C LEU A 125 5.97 12.84 14.08
N ARG A 126 6.51 12.12 15.04
CA ARG A 126 7.61 11.18 14.86
C ARG A 126 7.06 9.77 14.66
N GLU A 127 7.84 8.88 14.10
CA GLU A 127 7.42 7.49 13.86
C GLU A 127 6.97 6.77 15.16
N ASN A 128 7.64 7.03 16.29
CA ASN A 128 7.29 6.44 17.58
C ASN A 128 6.00 6.99 18.17
N ASP A 129 5.53 8.15 17.75
CA ASP A 129 4.33 8.81 18.28
C ASP A 129 3.03 8.10 17.85
N ALA A 130 3.12 7.08 17.02
CA ALA A 130 2.00 6.17 16.72
C ALA A 130 1.60 5.29 17.92
N TYR A 131 2.38 5.33 19.01
CA TYR A 131 2.13 4.51 20.19
C TYR A 131 2.19 5.35 21.48
N PRO A 132 1.28 5.07 22.45
CA PRO A 132 0.21 4.07 22.44
C PRO A 132 -0.81 4.34 21.32
N ALA A 133 -1.27 3.27 20.67
CA ALA A 133 -2.15 3.38 19.51
C ALA A 133 -3.56 3.83 19.89
N ALA A 134 -4.05 4.88 19.27
CA ALA A 134 -5.41 5.40 19.40
C ALA A 134 -5.84 6.18 18.13
N PRO A 135 -5.81 5.55 16.93
CA PRO A 135 -6.34 6.18 15.73
C PRO A 135 -7.82 6.57 15.88
N ASP A 136 -8.22 7.63 15.21
CA ASP A 136 -9.55 8.24 15.27
C ASP A 136 -10.59 7.59 14.32
N SER A 137 -10.18 6.62 13.52
CA SER A 137 -11.01 5.98 12.50
C SER A 137 -10.57 4.55 12.21
N GLU A 138 -11.51 3.75 11.71
CA GLU A 138 -11.22 2.36 11.28
C GLU A 138 -10.20 2.33 10.14
N TYR A 139 -10.19 3.35 9.29
CA TYR A 139 -9.13 3.54 8.30
C TYR A 139 -7.74 3.69 8.96
N GLY A 140 -7.64 4.49 10.01
CA GLY A 140 -6.40 4.66 10.77
C GLY A 140 -5.94 3.35 11.43
N TRP A 141 -6.88 2.60 12.02
CA TRP A 141 -6.62 1.29 12.60
C TRP A 141 -6.18 0.26 11.54
N GLU A 142 -6.83 0.23 10.37
CA GLU A 142 -6.43 -0.64 9.27
C GLU A 142 -4.99 -0.32 8.83
N LYS A 143 -4.68 0.95 8.63
CA LYS A 143 -3.35 1.38 8.20
C LYS A 143 -2.26 1.01 9.20
N LEU A 144 -2.53 1.15 10.50
CA LEU A 144 -1.61 0.75 11.56
C LEU A 144 -1.46 -0.78 11.64
N PHE A 145 -2.57 -1.52 11.52
CA PHE A 145 -2.55 -2.98 11.46
C PHE A 145 -1.71 -3.46 10.28
N SER A 146 -1.94 -2.91 9.09
CA SER A 146 -1.21 -3.28 7.89
C SER A 146 0.28 -2.96 8.00
N GLU A 147 0.68 -1.80 8.56
CA GLU A 147 2.08 -1.51 8.86
C GLU A 147 2.72 -2.63 9.70
N ARG A 148 2.05 -3.03 10.79
CA ARG A 148 2.53 -4.12 11.65
C ARG A 148 2.59 -5.45 10.94
N LEU A 149 1.63 -5.72 10.05
CA LEU A 149 1.60 -6.92 9.22
C LEU A 149 2.82 -6.97 8.29
N TYR A 150 3.12 -5.89 7.56
CA TYR A 150 4.31 -5.77 6.71
C TYR A 150 5.60 -5.97 7.49
N LEU A 151 5.72 -5.35 8.67
CA LEU A 151 6.87 -5.53 9.55
C LEU A 151 7.00 -6.96 10.09
N ALA A 152 5.88 -7.64 10.34
CA ALA A 152 5.89 -9.05 10.74
C ALA A 152 6.39 -9.95 9.61
N TYR A 153 5.92 -9.74 8.38
CA TYR A 153 6.42 -10.47 7.20
C TYR A 153 7.91 -10.20 6.93
N ASN A 154 8.37 -8.97 7.16
CA ASN A 154 9.80 -8.67 7.11
C ASN A 154 10.60 -9.51 8.11
N ARG A 155 10.16 -9.55 9.39
CA ARG A 155 10.87 -10.28 10.45
C ARG A 155 10.83 -11.79 10.25
N ASN A 156 9.69 -12.32 9.84
CA ASN A 156 9.47 -13.78 9.84
C ASN A 156 9.85 -14.43 8.51
N HIS A 157 9.77 -13.69 7.40
CA HIS A 157 9.97 -14.21 6.05
C HIS A 157 11.06 -13.46 5.26
N GLY A 158 11.76 -12.51 5.89
CA GLY A 158 12.86 -11.78 5.25
C GLY A 158 12.45 -10.88 4.08
N ILE A 159 11.17 -10.58 3.90
CA ILE A 159 10.72 -9.69 2.82
C ILE A 159 11.19 -8.27 3.13
N PRO A 160 12.04 -7.64 2.29
CA PRO A 160 12.47 -6.28 2.52
C PRO A 160 11.29 -5.31 2.34
N VAL A 161 10.96 -4.57 3.41
CA VAL A 161 9.83 -3.62 3.41
C VAL A 161 10.33 -2.21 3.68
N ARG A 162 9.75 -1.24 2.98
CA ARG A 162 9.84 0.20 3.29
C ARG A 162 8.43 0.74 3.45
N ILE A 163 8.21 1.53 4.48
CA ILE A 163 6.90 2.09 4.81
C ILE A 163 7.01 3.60 4.87
N ALA A 164 6.11 4.31 4.21
CA ALA A 164 5.96 5.75 4.36
C ALA A 164 4.56 6.07 4.90
N ARG A 165 4.49 6.87 5.96
CA ARG A 165 3.24 7.39 6.51
C ARG A 165 2.94 8.73 5.83
N TYR A 166 2.11 8.67 4.79
CA TYR A 166 1.75 9.86 4.03
C TYR A 166 0.80 10.75 4.84
N HIS A 167 1.11 12.03 4.87
CA HIS A 167 0.16 13.08 5.19
C HIS A 167 -0.77 13.32 3.99
N ASN A 168 -1.56 14.39 4.01
CA ASN A 168 -2.49 14.68 2.93
C ASN A 168 -1.75 14.96 1.63
N ILE A 169 -1.87 14.03 0.68
CA ILE A 169 -1.30 14.17 -0.67
C ILE A 169 -2.39 14.65 -1.62
N PHE A 170 -2.10 15.68 -2.37
CA PHE A 170 -2.95 16.25 -3.42
C PHE A 170 -2.09 16.81 -4.55
N GLY A 171 -2.66 17.01 -5.72
CA GLY A 171 -1.94 17.55 -6.87
C GLY A 171 -2.67 17.32 -8.20
N PRO A 172 -2.02 17.70 -9.31
CA PRO A 172 -2.52 17.41 -10.65
C PRO A 172 -2.84 15.92 -10.81
N GLU A 173 -3.85 15.61 -11.62
CA GLU A 173 -4.37 14.25 -11.85
C GLU A 173 -5.06 13.60 -10.63
N GLY A 174 -5.06 14.25 -9.46
CA GLY A 174 -5.79 13.80 -8.28
C GLY A 174 -7.30 14.03 -8.40
N THR A 175 -8.09 13.26 -7.64
CA THR A 175 -9.55 13.45 -7.54
C THR A 175 -9.86 14.85 -6.98
N TRP A 176 -10.70 15.61 -7.68
CA TRP A 176 -11.09 16.97 -7.33
C TRP A 176 -12.60 17.16 -7.13
N ASP A 177 -13.40 16.13 -7.43
CA ASP A 177 -14.86 16.08 -7.28
C ASP A 177 -15.34 14.65 -6.97
N GLY A 178 -16.61 14.50 -6.54
CA GLY A 178 -17.24 13.19 -6.33
C GLY A 178 -17.12 12.64 -4.89
N GLY A 179 -16.71 13.47 -3.91
CA GLY A 179 -16.74 13.12 -2.47
C GLY A 179 -15.50 12.37 -1.96
N ARG A 180 -14.56 12.02 -2.83
CA ARG A 180 -13.28 11.39 -2.45
C ARG A 180 -12.08 12.34 -2.54
N GLU A 181 -12.31 13.58 -2.93
CA GLU A 181 -11.29 14.61 -3.05
C GLU A 181 -10.74 15.06 -1.69
N LYS A 182 -9.46 15.41 -1.66
CA LYS A 182 -8.83 15.99 -0.47
C LYS A 182 -9.23 17.46 -0.30
N ALA A 183 -9.20 17.95 0.93
CA ALA A 183 -9.64 19.31 1.28
C ALA A 183 -9.06 20.42 0.38
N PRO A 184 -7.76 20.46 0.04
CA PRO A 184 -7.25 21.49 -0.87
C PRO A 184 -7.91 21.47 -2.25
N ALA A 185 -8.12 20.28 -2.83
CA ALA A 185 -8.80 20.16 -4.13
C ALA A 185 -10.27 20.58 -4.05
N ALA A 186 -10.98 20.16 -2.99
CA ALA A 186 -12.36 20.56 -2.74
C ALA A 186 -12.51 22.10 -2.60
N ILE A 187 -11.62 22.73 -1.83
CA ILE A 187 -11.61 24.17 -1.62
C ILE A 187 -11.32 24.89 -2.93
N CYS A 188 -10.29 24.50 -3.68
CA CYS A 188 -9.97 25.07 -4.98
C CYS A 188 -11.15 24.98 -5.95
N ARG A 189 -11.83 23.82 -6.02
CA ARG A 189 -13.05 23.66 -6.84
C ARG A 189 -14.15 24.61 -6.41
N LYS A 190 -14.45 24.67 -5.11
CA LYS A 190 -15.49 25.56 -4.59
C LYS A 190 -15.19 27.01 -4.92
N VAL A 191 -13.96 27.47 -4.70
CA VAL A 191 -13.54 28.85 -5.05
C VAL A 191 -13.67 29.09 -6.54
N ALA A 192 -13.25 28.17 -7.39
CA ALA A 192 -13.33 28.30 -8.84
C ALA A 192 -14.77 28.38 -9.37
N LEU A 193 -15.73 27.83 -8.64
CA LEU A 193 -17.16 27.85 -9.00
C LEU A 193 -17.92 29.01 -8.39
N LEU A 194 -17.29 29.85 -7.55
CA LEU A 194 -17.95 31.05 -7.01
C LEU A 194 -18.28 32.05 -8.12
N PRO A 195 -19.43 32.78 -8.01
CA PRO A 195 -19.70 33.93 -8.84
C PRO A 195 -18.60 34.98 -8.72
N VAL A 196 -18.41 35.80 -9.76
CA VAL A 196 -17.40 36.87 -9.77
C VAL A 196 -17.61 37.87 -8.64
N GLU A 197 -18.86 38.07 -8.23
CA GLU A 197 -19.25 38.97 -7.13
C GLU A 197 -18.87 38.38 -5.74
N GLY A 198 -18.34 37.17 -5.71
CA GLY A 198 -17.99 36.48 -4.47
C GLY A 198 -19.13 35.64 -3.89
N GLY A 199 -18.84 34.95 -2.80
CA GLY A 199 -19.77 34.07 -2.12
C GLY A 199 -19.13 33.38 -0.91
N SER A 200 -19.91 32.54 -0.23
CA SER A 200 -19.40 31.67 0.87
C SER A 200 -19.05 30.27 0.32
N ILE A 201 -17.96 29.70 0.79
CA ILE A 201 -17.49 28.33 0.46
C ILE A 201 -17.76 27.37 1.61
#